data_ccfe76c91681ba70f1942b4d4af46e5a
#
_entry.id   ccfe76c91681ba70f1942b4d4af46e5a
#
_cell.length_a   1.000
_cell.length_b   1.000
_cell.length_c   1.000
_cell.angle_alpha   90.00
_cell.angle_beta   90.00
_cell.angle_gamma   90.00
#
_symmetry.space_group_name_H-M   'P 1'
#
loop_
_entity.id
_entity.type
_entity.pdbx_description
1 polymer ?
#
loop_
_entity_poly.entity_id
_entity_poly.type
_entity_poly.pdbx_seq_one_letter_code
_entity_poly.pdbx_strand_id
1 'polypeptide(L)'
;MKLRNIFRILSAGVVLASLASCHNQEKIFPDYEGGISAYFAYQLPVRTIVLGESETFDTSLDNQHKCIIYGTIGGSYKGKDVVIGIDVDNALAENVYFPDGTPVKAMPENYYTLSSDRLDYGGTHMGGVEVTLTDAFFADPDAIKNTYVIPVVMTDIIKGADQIKSGTPLIEGETPIRTNAALWNVQPMDYTLYGIKYVNPWDGSWLRRGVDVITGQDAGTYVRHGQYVENDEVVTLSTESLDAVTIPVSTNISKITTTTVTSNYALHMANPAAGDANWSAQVWYTLAE
;
A
#
# COMPACT_ATOMS: atom_id res chain seq x y z
N MET A 1 -69.64 25.60 12.82
CA MET A 1 -68.21 25.44 12.48
C MET A 1 -68.18 25.13 11.02
N LYS A 2 -67.51 25.96 10.16
CA LYS A 2 -67.61 25.83 8.71
C LYS A 2 -66.71 24.65 8.23
N LEU A 3 -67.21 23.77 7.34
CA LEU A 3 -66.55 22.60 6.75
C LEU A 3 -65.07 22.88 6.36
N ARG A 4 -64.80 24.11 5.95
CA ARG A 4 -63.47 24.59 5.55
C ARG A 4 -62.42 24.57 6.68
N ASN A 5 -62.86 24.68 7.94
CA ASN A 5 -61.95 24.62 9.09
C ASN A 5 -61.67 23.18 9.51
N ILE A 6 -62.60 22.25 9.27
CA ILE A 6 -62.43 20.82 9.52
C ILE A 6 -61.37 20.23 8.51
N PHE A 7 -61.47 20.63 7.22
CA PHE A 7 -60.48 20.21 6.22
C PHE A 7 -59.05 20.72 6.51
N ARG A 8 -58.92 21.95 7.05
CA ARG A 8 -57.60 22.51 7.43
C ARG A 8 -57.02 21.82 8.66
N ILE A 9 -57.82 21.39 9.59
CA ILE A 9 -57.36 20.65 10.78
C ILE A 9 -56.97 19.20 10.38
N LEU A 10 -57.74 18.55 9.50
CA LEU A 10 -57.42 17.22 8.99
C LEU A 10 -56.11 17.23 8.15
N SER A 11 -55.93 18.22 7.27
CA SER A 11 -54.69 18.32 6.46
C SER A 11 -53.44 18.62 7.32
N ALA A 12 -53.58 19.45 8.36
CA ALA A 12 -52.47 19.70 9.30
C ALA A 12 -52.13 18.45 10.13
N GLY A 13 -53.13 17.64 10.52
CA GLY A 13 -52.92 16.38 11.23
C GLY A 13 -52.21 15.32 10.40
N VAL A 14 -52.52 15.21 9.11
CA VAL A 14 -51.83 14.27 8.19
C VAL A 14 -50.40 14.68 7.93
N VAL A 15 -50.09 15.97 7.80
CA VAL A 15 -48.71 16.47 7.62
C VAL A 15 -47.85 16.25 8.87
N LEU A 16 -48.46 16.45 10.08
CA LEU A 16 -47.73 16.16 11.33
C LEU A 16 -47.50 14.65 11.54
N ALA A 17 -48.43 13.79 11.13
CA ALA A 17 -48.27 12.34 11.21
C ALA A 17 -47.20 11.80 10.25
N SER A 18 -47.01 12.42 9.07
CA SER A 18 -45.94 12.03 8.12
C SER A 18 -44.55 12.43 8.58
N LEU A 19 -44.41 13.45 9.44
CA LEU A 19 -43.12 13.85 10.01
C LEU A 19 -42.64 12.94 11.16
N ALA A 20 -43.55 12.17 11.77
CA ALA A 20 -43.23 11.22 12.84
C ALA A 20 -42.79 9.83 12.31
N SER A 21 -42.87 9.60 10.99
CA SER A 21 -42.63 8.28 10.39
C SER A 21 -41.14 7.97 10.08
N CYS A 22 -40.21 8.91 10.30
CA CYS A 22 -38.80 8.69 10.11
C CYS A 22 -38.05 8.60 11.44
N HIS A 23 -38.50 7.77 12.35
CA HIS A 23 -37.61 7.25 13.39
C HIS A 23 -36.85 6.04 12.81
N ASN A 24 -35.70 6.30 12.17
CA ASN A 24 -34.67 5.30 12.01
C ASN A 24 -34.23 4.91 13.44
N GLN A 25 -34.90 3.94 14.03
CA GLN A 25 -34.37 3.29 15.22
C GLN A 25 -33.04 2.69 14.85
N GLU A 26 -31.99 3.08 15.56
CA GLU A 26 -30.67 2.49 15.45
C GLU A 26 -30.82 0.98 15.67
N LYS A 27 -30.62 0.20 14.62
CA LYS A 27 -30.76 -1.25 14.66
C LYS A 27 -29.54 -1.80 15.40
N ILE A 28 -29.71 -2.16 16.66
CA ILE A 28 -28.65 -2.80 17.45
C ILE A 28 -28.60 -4.28 17.03
N PHE A 29 -27.48 -4.68 16.44
CA PHE A 29 -27.20 -6.06 16.18
C PHE A 29 -26.45 -6.67 17.38
N PRO A 30 -26.89 -7.81 17.90
CA PRO A 30 -26.15 -8.52 18.95
C PRO A 30 -24.80 -9.02 18.43
N ASP A 31 -23.87 -9.24 19.33
CA ASP A 31 -22.64 -9.95 19.03
C ASP A 31 -22.95 -11.38 18.57
N TYR A 32 -22.06 -11.96 17.76
CA TYR A 32 -22.20 -13.32 17.30
C TYR A 32 -22.08 -14.30 18.47
N GLU A 33 -22.97 -15.31 18.54
CA GLU A 33 -23.02 -16.30 19.64
C GLU A 33 -21.72 -17.13 19.73
N GLY A 34 -21.00 -17.30 18.62
CA GLY A 34 -19.69 -17.98 18.57
C GLY A 34 -18.52 -17.13 19.07
N GLY A 35 -18.80 -15.93 19.62
CA GLY A 35 -17.80 -15.05 20.23
C GLY A 35 -16.99 -14.22 19.24
N ILE A 36 -16.03 -13.48 19.81
CA ILE A 36 -15.14 -12.56 19.10
C ILE A 36 -13.93 -13.31 18.59
N SER A 37 -13.68 -13.21 17.28
CA SER A 37 -12.55 -13.89 16.64
C SER A 37 -11.52 -12.87 16.17
N ALA A 38 -10.25 -13.06 16.47
CA ALA A 38 -9.14 -12.27 15.95
C ALA A 38 -8.49 -12.98 14.75
N TYR A 39 -8.09 -12.20 13.72
CA TYR A 39 -7.45 -12.73 12.51
C TYR A 39 -6.81 -11.64 11.68
N PHE A 40 -5.98 -12.04 10.71
CA PHE A 40 -5.52 -11.17 9.63
C PHE A 40 -6.43 -11.35 8.41
N ALA A 41 -6.93 -10.25 7.86
CA ALA A 41 -7.85 -10.29 6.72
C ALA A 41 -7.17 -10.77 5.42
N TYR A 42 -5.86 -10.53 5.29
CA TYR A 42 -5.05 -10.93 4.14
C TYR A 42 -3.78 -11.61 4.61
N GLN A 43 -3.42 -12.74 3.95
CA GLN A 43 -2.25 -13.53 4.32
C GLN A 43 -0.98 -13.15 3.55
N LEU A 44 -1.09 -12.47 2.40
CA LEU A 44 0.05 -11.96 1.63
C LEU A 44 -0.26 -10.56 1.04
N PRO A 45 -0.51 -9.56 1.88
CA PRO A 45 -0.66 -8.18 1.41
C PRO A 45 0.71 -7.59 1.04
N VAL A 46 0.71 -6.64 0.10
CA VAL A 46 1.90 -5.84 -0.23
C VAL A 46 1.61 -4.37 0.02
N ARG A 47 2.38 -3.76 0.89
CA ARG A 47 2.37 -2.31 1.16
C ARG A 47 3.49 -1.65 0.38
N THR A 48 3.16 -0.63 -0.40
CA THR A 48 4.15 0.27 -0.99
C THR A 48 4.28 1.50 -0.10
N ILE A 49 5.48 1.76 0.42
CA ILE A 49 5.84 3.01 1.08
C ILE A 49 6.05 4.04 -0.01
N VAL A 50 5.27 5.11 -0.01
CA VAL A 50 5.34 6.18 -1.00
C VAL A 50 5.98 7.39 -0.36
N LEU A 51 7.24 7.64 -0.72
CA LEU A 51 7.97 8.79 -0.21
C LEU A 51 7.56 10.06 -0.98
N GLY A 52 7.60 11.19 -0.29
CA GLY A 52 7.16 12.47 -0.85
C GLY A 52 5.70 12.79 -0.57
N GLU A 53 5.17 13.78 -1.28
CA GLU A 53 3.78 14.23 -1.14
C GLU A 53 2.87 13.52 -2.13
N SER A 54 1.63 13.24 -1.74
CA SER A 54 0.58 12.73 -2.61
C SER A 54 -0.68 13.57 -2.45
N GLU A 55 -1.31 13.92 -3.58
CA GLU A 55 -2.60 14.62 -3.57
C GLU A 55 -3.79 13.70 -3.23
N THR A 56 -3.59 12.39 -3.27
CA THR A 56 -4.68 11.42 -3.20
C THR A 56 -4.76 10.66 -1.87
N PHE A 57 -3.66 10.58 -1.11
CA PHE A 57 -3.60 9.87 0.16
C PHE A 57 -2.53 10.44 1.10
N ASP A 58 -2.68 10.16 2.40
CA ASP A 58 -1.76 10.61 3.43
C ASP A 58 -0.47 9.78 3.42
N THR A 59 0.66 10.44 3.16
CA THR A 59 2.02 9.86 3.16
C THR A 59 2.81 10.18 4.44
N SER A 60 2.16 10.69 5.47
CA SER A 60 2.84 11.15 6.70
C SER A 60 3.63 10.05 7.39
N LEU A 61 3.10 8.83 7.47
CA LEU A 61 3.81 7.67 8.03
C LEU A 61 4.90 7.19 7.08
N ASP A 62 4.63 7.14 5.78
CA ASP A 62 5.58 6.72 4.76
C ASP A 62 6.85 7.59 4.78
N ASN A 63 6.68 8.92 4.89
CA ASN A 63 7.78 9.88 5.03
C ASN A 63 8.54 9.78 6.36
N GLN A 64 7.96 9.14 7.38
CA GLN A 64 8.64 8.76 8.61
C GLN A 64 9.28 7.37 8.53
N HIS A 65 9.27 6.74 7.35
CA HIS A 65 9.71 5.36 7.12
C HIS A 65 8.91 4.34 7.94
N LYS A 66 7.60 4.56 8.10
CA LYS A 66 6.74 3.75 8.96
C LYS A 66 5.52 3.23 8.22
N CYS A 67 5.01 2.10 8.69
CA CYS A 67 3.69 1.60 8.34
C CYS A 67 3.09 0.84 9.52
N ILE A 68 1.84 0.38 9.38
CA ILE A 68 1.15 -0.36 10.43
C ILE A 68 0.65 -1.69 9.86
N ILE A 69 0.97 -2.78 10.54
CA ILE A 69 0.38 -4.09 10.28
C ILE A 69 -0.87 -4.21 11.14
N TYR A 70 -2.02 -4.39 10.50
CA TYR A 70 -3.31 -4.49 11.18
C TYR A 70 -3.83 -5.91 11.22
N GLY A 71 -4.21 -6.36 12.43
CA GLY A 71 -5.16 -7.45 12.61
C GLY A 71 -6.59 -6.90 12.73
N THR A 72 -7.59 -7.74 12.54
CA THR A 72 -8.99 -7.39 12.65
C THR A 72 -9.75 -8.36 13.54
N ILE A 73 -10.93 -7.97 14.00
CA ILE A 73 -11.86 -8.84 14.72
C ILE A 73 -13.15 -9.03 13.95
N GLY A 74 -13.76 -10.19 14.13
CA GLY A 74 -15.13 -10.51 13.71
C GLY A 74 -15.99 -10.93 14.90
N GLY A 75 -17.30 -11.00 14.68
CA GLY A 75 -18.25 -11.44 15.70
C GLY A 75 -18.96 -10.29 16.41
N SER A 76 -18.61 -9.03 16.16
CA SER A 76 -19.31 -7.86 16.68
C SER A 76 -19.41 -6.75 15.64
N TYR A 77 -20.49 -5.98 15.69
CA TYR A 77 -20.65 -4.73 14.94
C TYR A 77 -20.03 -3.54 15.67
N LYS A 78 -19.63 -3.71 16.91
CA LYS A 78 -18.94 -2.69 17.71
C LYS A 78 -17.49 -3.08 17.91
N GLY A 79 -16.61 -2.12 17.89
CA GLY A 79 -15.22 -2.33 18.29
C GLY A 79 -15.14 -2.93 19.69
N LYS A 80 -14.14 -3.73 19.94
CA LYS A 80 -13.90 -4.41 21.21
C LYS A 80 -12.49 -4.09 21.74
N ASP A 81 -12.37 -4.08 23.04
CA ASP A 81 -11.10 -3.93 23.73
C ASP A 81 -10.38 -5.29 23.74
N VAL A 82 -9.72 -5.58 22.61
CA VAL A 82 -8.99 -6.83 22.36
C VAL A 82 -7.50 -6.55 22.37
N VAL A 83 -6.72 -7.50 22.89
CA VAL A 83 -5.25 -7.51 22.79
C VAL A 83 -4.80 -8.92 22.45
N ILE A 84 -4.05 -9.05 21.36
CA ILE A 84 -3.54 -10.32 20.83
C ILE A 84 -2.01 -10.27 20.81
N GLY A 85 -1.36 -11.29 21.37
CA GLY A 85 0.09 -11.50 21.26
C GLY A 85 0.48 -11.84 19.83
N ILE A 86 1.63 -11.36 19.37
CA ILE A 86 2.19 -11.67 18.06
C ILE A 86 3.67 -12.00 18.17
N ASP A 87 4.14 -12.78 17.19
CA ASP A 87 5.56 -13.11 16.99
C ASP A 87 5.91 -13.09 15.49
N VAL A 88 7.20 -13.05 15.19
CA VAL A 88 7.71 -13.14 13.81
C VAL A 88 8.25 -14.56 13.58
N ASP A 89 7.63 -15.27 12.61
CA ASP A 89 8.03 -16.62 12.23
C ASP A 89 8.55 -16.63 10.78
N ASN A 90 9.86 -16.52 10.63
CA ASN A 90 10.52 -16.47 9.32
C ASN A 90 10.34 -17.75 8.48
N ALA A 91 10.03 -18.91 9.11
CA ALA A 91 9.80 -20.16 8.40
C ALA A 91 8.54 -20.11 7.52
N LEU A 92 7.58 -19.22 7.82
CA LEU A 92 6.38 -19.04 7.00
C LEU A 92 6.66 -18.46 5.61
N ALA A 93 7.81 -17.83 5.39
CA ALA A 93 8.20 -17.33 4.08
C ALA A 93 8.80 -18.40 3.17
N GLU A 94 9.08 -19.60 3.69
CA GLU A 94 9.70 -20.67 2.92
C GLU A 94 8.74 -21.27 1.88
N ASN A 95 9.23 -21.43 0.64
CA ASN A 95 8.47 -22.00 -0.49
C ASN A 95 7.18 -21.25 -0.83
N VAL A 96 7.11 -19.96 -0.51
CA VAL A 96 6.02 -19.05 -0.88
C VAL A 96 6.45 -18.15 -2.03
N TYR A 97 5.50 -17.81 -2.89
CA TYR A 97 5.74 -16.96 -4.06
C TYR A 97 4.68 -15.85 -4.13
N PHE A 98 5.08 -14.69 -4.58
CA PHE A 98 4.14 -13.64 -4.96
C PHE A 98 3.35 -14.06 -6.21
N PRO A 99 2.21 -13.40 -6.52
CA PRO A 99 1.40 -13.74 -7.70
C PRO A 99 2.14 -13.64 -9.04
N ASP A 100 3.20 -12.84 -9.12
CA ASP A 100 4.07 -12.68 -10.28
C ASP A 100 5.13 -13.80 -10.41
N GLY A 101 5.17 -14.76 -9.47
CA GLY A 101 6.12 -15.85 -9.41
C GLY A 101 7.44 -15.51 -8.71
N THR A 102 7.61 -14.30 -8.19
CA THR A 102 8.80 -13.92 -7.44
C THR A 102 8.82 -14.64 -6.09
N PRO A 103 9.95 -15.28 -5.68
CA PRO A 103 10.06 -15.91 -4.37
C PRO A 103 9.91 -14.88 -3.24
N VAL A 104 9.13 -15.24 -2.23
CA VAL A 104 9.02 -14.47 -0.98
C VAL A 104 10.27 -14.71 -0.13
N LYS A 105 10.82 -13.65 0.44
CA LYS A 105 11.93 -13.71 1.40
C LYS A 105 11.48 -13.08 2.72
N ALA A 106 11.78 -13.73 3.85
CA ALA A 106 11.65 -13.08 5.14
C ALA A 106 12.55 -11.84 5.19
N MET A 107 12.01 -10.72 5.68
CA MET A 107 12.73 -9.46 5.80
C MET A 107 13.85 -9.63 6.84
N PRO A 108 15.11 -9.22 6.56
CA PRO A 108 16.18 -9.24 7.54
C PRO A 108 15.83 -8.43 8.79
N GLU A 109 16.20 -8.95 9.97
CA GLU A 109 15.87 -8.32 11.26
C GLU A 109 16.43 -6.89 11.41
N ASN A 110 17.54 -6.59 10.74
CA ASN A 110 18.13 -5.26 10.76
C ASN A 110 17.45 -4.25 9.83
N TYR A 111 16.41 -4.66 9.05
CA TYR A 111 15.68 -3.78 8.13
C TYR A 111 14.48 -3.10 8.78
N TYR A 112 14.01 -3.61 9.92
CA TYR A 112 12.83 -3.05 10.57
C TYR A 112 12.86 -3.24 12.09
N THR A 113 11.94 -2.55 12.76
CA THR A 113 11.59 -2.78 14.17
C THR A 113 10.07 -2.74 14.31
N LEU A 114 9.54 -3.57 15.20
CA LEU A 114 8.14 -3.52 15.63
C LEU A 114 8.03 -2.71 16.92
N SER A 115 7.01 -1.88 17.01
CA SER A 115 6.77 -1.06 18.22
C SER A 115 6.31 -1.89 19.43
N SER A 116 5.82 -3.11 19.22
CA SER A 116 5.24 -3.98 20.24
C SER A 116 5.23 -5.44 19.79
N ASP A 117 5.13 -6.36 20.74
CA ASP A 117 4.88 -7.79 20.57
C ASP A 117 3.38 -8.15 20.59
N ARG A 118 2.50 -7.15 20.39
CA ARG A 118 1.04 -7.35 20.43
C ARG A 118 0.30 -6.40 19.51
N LEU A 119 -0.92 -6.81 19.14
CA LEU A 119 -1.92 -5.98 18.49
C LEU A 119 -2.90 -5.49 19.55
N ASP A 120 -2.95 -4.18 19.76
CA ASP A 120 -3.93 -3.53 20.63
C ASP A 120 -5.03 -2.91 19.78
N TYR A 121 -6.28 -3.31 20.03
CA TYR A 121 -7.44 -2.85 19.27
C TYR A 121 -8.10 -1.60 19.86
N GLY A 122 -7.78 -1.23 21.10
CA GLY A 122 -8.23 0.02 21.72
C GLY A 122 -9.72 0.31 21.63
N GLY A 123 -10.57 -0.72 21.63
CA GLY A 123 -12.03 -0.56 21.45
C GLY A 123 -12.49 -0.40 20.00
N THR A 124 -11.64 -0.64 19.01
CA THR A 124 -11.95 -0.59 17.57
C THR A 124 -12.03 -1.99 16.96
N HIS A 125 -12.31 -2.08 15.64
CA HIS A 125 -12.29 -3.35 14.91
C HIS A 125 -10.90 -3.76 14.43
N MET A 126 -9.93 -2.85 14.48
CA MET A 126 -8.58 -3.06 13.98
C MET A 126 -7.57 -2.77 15.07
N GLY A 127 -6.71 -3.75 15.35
CA GLY A 127 -5.54 -3.59 16.21
C GLY A 127 -4.28 -3.56 15.36
N GLY A 128 -3.34 -2.66 15.67
CA GLY A 128 -2.16 -2.46 14.86
C GLY A 128 -0.86 -2.53 15.63
N VAL A 129 0.21 -2.93 14.93
CA VAL A 129 1.60 -2.77 15.37
C VAL A 129 2.33 -1.90 14.36
N GLU A 130 2.99 -0.86 14.83
CA GLU A 130 3.80 0.02 13.99
C GLU A 130 5.11 -0.67 13.62
N VAL A 131 5.46 -0.60 12.34
CA VAL A 131 6.74 -1.01 11.77
C VAL A 131 7.52 0.25 11.46
N THR A 132 8.76 0.33 11.93
CA THR A 132 9.72 1.36 11.52
C THR A 132 10.78 0.70 10.66
N LEU A 133 10.95 1.18 9.42
CA LEU A 133 11.96 0.70 8.48
C LEU A 133 13.27 1.45 8.68
N THR A 134 14.39 0.74 8.54
CA THR A 134 15.73 1.31 8.73
C THR A 134 16.36 1.74 7.41
N ASP A 135 17.44 2.52 7.49
CA ASP A 135 18.24 2.90 6.32
C ASP A 135 18.79 1.68 5.56
N ALA A 136 19.02 0.56 6.26
CA ALA A 136 19.48 -0.68 5.63
C ALA A 136 18.43 -1.29 4.66
N PHE A 137 17.13 -1.15 4.98
CA PHE A 137 16.06 -1.54 4.06
C PHE A 137 16.07 -0.68 2.79
N PHE A 138 16.17 0.64 2.95
CA PHE A 138 16.14 1.57 1.80
C PHE A 138 17.41 1.52 0.94
N ALA A 139 18.53 1.01 1.50
CA ALA A 139 19.77 0.83 0.75
C ALA A 139 19.78 -0.45 -0.10
N ASP A 140 18.82 -1.37 0.11
CA ASP A 140 18.77 -2.62 -0.63
C ASP A 140 18.02 -2.45 -1.97
N PRO A 141 18.64 -2.76 -3.12
CA PRO A 141 17.99 -2.67 -4.43
C PRO A 141 16.82 -3.64 -4.63
N ASP A 142 16.67 -4.66 -3.78
CA ASP A 142 15.51 -5.56 -3.80
C ASP A 142 14.31 -5.00 -3.03
N ALA A 143 14.47 -3.92 -2.24
CA ALA A 143 13.39 -3.31 -1.47
C ALA A 143 12.39 -2.47 -2.32
N ILE A 144 12.73 -2.18 -3.58
CA ILE A 144 11.80 -1.53 -4.53
C ILE A 144 10.87 -2.53 -5.24
N LYS A 145 11.03 -3.82 -4.99
CA LYS A 145 10.31 -4.93 -5.66
C LYS A 145 9.50 -5.73 -4.64
N ASN A 146 8.65 -6.60 -5.15
CA ASN A 146 7.99 -7.61 -4.33
C ASN A 146 9.03 -8.67 -3.93
N THR A 147 9.69 -8.50 -2.78
CA THR A 147 10.76 -9.38 -2.32
C THR A 147 10.57 -9.75 -0.86
N TYR A 148 10.50 -8.76 0.01
CA TYR A 148 10.54 -8.94 1.45
C TYR A 148 9.15 -8.92 2.09
N VAL A 149 8.95 -9.81 3.05
CA VAL A 149 7.78 -9.84 3.92
C VAL A 149 8.20 -9.88 5.39
N ILE A 150 7.39 -9.32 6.27
CA ILE A 150 7.45 -9.57 7.71
C ILE A 150 6.41 -10.65 8.02
N PRO A 151 6.82 -11.87 8.38
CA PRO A 151 5.91 -12.98 8.66
C PRO A 151 5.41 -12.91 10.09
N VAL A 152 4.23 -12.31 10.30
CA VAL A 152 3.65 -12.13 11.65
C VAL A 152 2.62 -13.22 11.92
N VAL A 153 2.66 -13.80 13.12
CA VAL A 153 1.74 -14.81 13.63
C VAL A 153 1.08 -14.31 14.90
N MET A 154 -0.23 -14.53 15.04
CA MET A 154 -0.93 -14.37 16.32
C MET A 154 -0.63 -15.57 17.22
N THR A 155 -0.17 -15.32 18.45
CA THR A 155 0.27 -16.38 19.38
C THR A 155 -0.76 -16.71 20.42
N ASP A 156 -1.29 -15.70 21.13
CA ASP A 156 -2.18 -15.88 22.25
C ASP A 156 -3.20 -14.73 22.38
N ILE A 157 -4.27 -15.03 23.10
CA ILE A 157 -5.30 -14.04 23.45
C ILE A 157 -4.93 -13.46 24.81
N ILE A 158 -4.43 -12.24 24.82
CA ILE A 158 -4.12 -11.52 26.06
C ILE A 158 -5.41 -11.00 26.69
N LYS A 159 -6.36 -10.49 25.85
CA LYS A 159 -7.60 -9.88 26.31
C LYS A 159 -8.67 -9.85 25.23
N GLY A 160 -9.93 -10.08 25.63
CA GLY A 160 -11.15 -9.63 24.95
C GLY A 160 -11.59 -10.36 23.69
N ALA A 161 -10.82 -11.30 23.18
CA ALA A 161 -11.26 -12.21 22.11
C ALA A 161 -11.57 -13.59 22.69
N ASP A 162 -12.42 -14.35 22.00
CA ASP A 162 -12.77 -15.73 22.38
C ASP A 162 -11.91 -16.74 21.60
N GLN A 163 -11.44 -16.39 20.40
CA GLN A 163 -10.63 -17.27 19.57
C GLN A 163 -9.73 -16.50 18.60
N ILE A 164 -8.63 -17.13 18.20
CA ILE A 164 -7.83 -16.79 17.04
C ILE A 164 -8.21 -17.73 15.89
N LYS A 165 -8.33 -17.23 14.66
CA LYS A 165 -8.68 -18.04 13.48
C LYS A 165 -7.50 -18.88 12.99
N SER A 166 -7.10 -19.88 13.76
CA SER A 166 -5.94 -20.75 13.47
C SER A 166 -6.23 -21.86 12.45
N GLY A 167 -7.43 -21.87 11.86
CA GLY A 167 -7.82 -22.85 10.85
C GLY A 167 -8.23 -24.22 11.42
N THR A 168 -8.53 -25.15 10.51
CA THR A 168 -8.82 -26.56 10.85
C THR A 168 -8.01 -27.45 9.91
N PRO A 169 -7.08 -28.26 10.42
CA PRO A 169 -6.30 -29.18 9.61
C PRO A 169 -7.17 -30.20 8.86
N LEU A 170 -6.67 -30.71 7.72
CA LEU A 170 -7.32 -31.79 6.98
C LEU A 170 -7.30 -33.10 7.79
N ILE A 171 -6.21 -33.34 8.51
CA ILE A 171 -6.03 -34.52 9.39
C ILE A 171 -6.05 -34.01 10.84
N GLU A 172 -6.98 -34.54 11.61
CA GLU A 172 -7.15 -34.18 13.02
C GLU A 172 -5.90 -34.52 13.84
N GLY A 173 -5.46 -33.57 14.67
CA GLY A 173 -4.28 -33.74 15.53
C GLY A 173 -2.94 -33.35 14.88
N GLU A 174 -2.93 -33.04 13.57
CA GLU A 174 -1.73 -32.54 12.91
C GLU A 174 -1.61 -31.00 13.03
N THR A 175 -0.37 -30.50 12.94
CA THR A 175 -0.07 -29.07 12.85
C THR A 175 0.62 -28.82 11.52
N PRO A 176 -0.14 -28.68 10.42
CA PRO A 176 0.44 -28.54 9.10
C PRO A 176 1.02 -27.13 8.88
N ILE A 177 1.85 -27.00 7.84
CA ILE A 177 2.41 -25.71 7.41
C ILE A 177 1.26 -24.77 7.04
N ARG A 178 1.18 -23.59 7.68
CA ARG A 178 0.09 -22.60 7.51
C ARG A 178 -0.09 -22.15 6.06
N THR A 179 1.01 -21.99 5.33
CA THR A 179 1.01 -21.49 3.94
C THR A 179 0.63 -22.55 2.90
N ASN A 180 0.55 -23.83 3.26
CA ASN A 180 0.13 -24.89 2.35
C ASN A 180 -1.38 -25.15 2.44
N ALA A 181 -2.15 -24.47 1.60
CA ALA A 181 -3.62 -24.55 1.58
C ALA A 181 -4.18 -25.97 1.44
N ALA A 182 -3.46 -26.90 0.79
CA ALA A 182 -3.91 -28.27 0.58
C ALA A 182 -3.98 -29.12 1.86
N LEU A 183 -3.37 -28.67 2.94
CA LEU A 183 -3.33 -29.37 4.22
C LEU A 183 -4.44 -28.94 5.20
N TRP A 184 -5.32 -28.04 4.77
CA TRP A 184 -6.33 -27.44 5.63
C TRP A 184 -7.75 -27.63 5.11
N ASN A 185 -8.69 -28.04 5.98
CA ASN A 185 -10.12 -27.94 5.71
C ASN A 185 -10.63 -26.52 5.78
N VAL A 186 -10.15 -25.76 6.78
CA VAL A 186 -10.35 -24.32 6.92
C VAL A 186 -8.97 -23.69 7.04
N GLN A 187 -8.62 -22.83 6.09
CA GLN A 187 -7.31 -22.19 6.09
C GLN A 187 -7.13 -21.29 7.32
N PRO A 188 -5.92 -21.28 7.92
CA PRO A 188 -5.61 -20.39 9.01
C PRO A 188 -5.59 -18.94 8.54
N MET A 189 -6.06 -18.05 9.40
CA MET A 189 -6.00 -16.61 9.23
C MET A 189 -5.27 -15.92 10.41
N ASP A 190 -4.55 -16.73 11.19
CA ASP A 190 -3.76 -16.29 12.36
C ASP A 190 -2.37 -15.78 11.99
N TYR A 191 -2.06 -15.67 10.69
CA TYR A 191 -0.78 -15.18 10.20
C TYR A 191 -0.95 -14.23 9.02
N THR A 192 0.09 -13.43 8.78
CA THR A 192 0.24 -12.61 7.56
C THR A 192 1.71 -12.56 7.14
N LEU A 193 1.96 -12.67 5.86
CA LEU A 193 3.24 -12.37 5.22
C LEU A 193 3.16 -10.94 4.69
N TYR A 194 3.46 -9.96 5.55
CA TYR A 194 3.26 -8.55 5.22
C TYR A 194 4.39 -8.04 4.34
N GLY A 195 4.15 -8.00 3.03
CA GLY A 195 5.10 -7.51 2.03
C GLY A 195 5.27 -6.00 2.11
N ILE A 196 6.52 -5.53 2.04
CA ILE A 196 6.84 -4.10 2.02
C ILE A 196 7.83 -3.82 0.90
N LYS A 197 7.53 -2.78 0.12
CA LYS A 197 8.45 -2.17 -0.84
C LYS A 197 8.29 -0.65 -0.79
N TYR A 198 9.19 0.09 -1.44
CA TYR A 198 9.06 1.54 -1.51
C TYR A 198 9.19 2.09 -2.93
N VAL A 199 8.70 3.31 -3.11
CA VAL A 199 8.96 4.16 -4.27
C VAL A 199 9.44 5.52 -3.76
N ASN A 200 10.37 6.12 -4.52
CA ASN A 200 10.89 7.44 -4.18
C ASN A 200 9.94 8.58 -4.63
N PRO A 201 10.17 9.84 -4.23
CA PRO A 201 9.25 10.95 -4.50
C PRO A 201 9.06 11.29 -5.99
N TRP A 202 9.93 10.80 -6.87
CA TRP A 202 9.87 11.10 -8.30
C TRP A 202 9.29 9.95 -9.14
N ASP A 203 8.95 8.83 -8.52
CA ASP A 203 8.29 7.71 -9.21
C ASP A 203 6.94 8.15 -9.79
N GLY A 204 6.69 7.81 -11.05
CA GLY A 204 5.42 8.14 -11.68
C GLY A 204 5.54 8.77 -13.06
N SER A 205 4.45 9.39 -13.51
CA SER A 205 4.32 9.98 -14.85
C SER A 205 4.53 11.48 -14.81
N TRP A 206 5.41 11.98 -15.68
CA TRP A 206 5.83 13.37 -15.73
C TRP A 206 5.75 13.93 -17.16
N LEU A 207 5.44 15.22 -17.29
CA LEU A 207 5.54 15.92 -18.56
C LEU A 207 7.00 16.30 -18.82
N ARG A 208 7.53 15.84 -19.96
CA ARG A 208 8.92 16.11 -20.36
C ARG A 208 8.99 17.32 -21.28
N ARG A 209 9.70 18.35 -20.87
CA ARG A 209 10.06 19.50 -21.68
C ARG A 209 11.57 19.68 -21.70
N GLY A 210 12.12 20.07 -22.84
CA GLY A 210 13.55 20.33 -22.92
C GLY A 210 14.05 20.52 -24.33
N VAL A 211 15.39 20.57 -24.42
CA VAL A 211 16.13 20.66 -25.68
C VAL A 211 17.28 19.68 -25.59
N ASP A 212 17.35 18.76 -26.56
CA ASP A 212 18.51 17.89 -26.72
C ASP A 212 19.57 18.59 -27.55
N VAL A 213 20.78 18.67 -27.04
CA VAL A 213 21.96 19.15 -27.77
C VAL A 213 22.85 17.96 -28.05
N ILE A 214 22.97 17.57 -29.29
CA ILE A 214 23.82 16.46 -29.73
C ILE A 214 25.11 17.06 -30.29
N THR A 215 26.24 16.50 -29.87
CA THR A 215 27.57 16.90 -30.35
C THR A 215 28.23 15.72 -31.08
N GLY A 216 29.17 15.99 -31.96
CA GLY A 216 29.86 14.99 -32.73
C GLY A 216 29.42 14.91 -34.19
N GLN A 217 29.45 13.72 -34.80
CA GLN A 217 29.20 13.53 -36.21
C GLN A 217 27.78 13.95 -36.65
N ASP A 218 26.78 13.71 -35.81
CA ASP A 218 25.38 14.06 -36.05
C ASP A 218 24.94 15.24 -35.18
N ALA A 219 25.80 16.23 -34.99
CA ALA A 219 25.53 17.40 -34.15
C ALA A 219 24.24 18.12 -34.54
N GLY A 220 23.44 18.45 -33.54
CA GLY A 220 22.17 19.14 -33.74
C GLY A 220 21.45 19.49 -32.45
N THR A 221 20.40 20.29 -32.59
CA THR A 221 19.56 20.69 -31.46
C THR A 221 18.13 20.26 -31.77
N TYR A 222 17.51 19.53 -30.86
CA TYR A 222 16.16 19.00 -31.00
C TYR A 222 15.29 19.51 -29.86
N VAL A 223 14.23 20.24 -30.20
CA VAL A 223 13.25 20.73 -29.23
C VAL A 223 12.27 19.62 -28.90
N ARG A 224 12.12 19.31 -27.58
CA ARG A 224 11.24 18.28 -27.05
C ARG A 224 10.08 18.86 -26.27
N HIS A 225 9.44 19.86 -26.81
CA HIS A 225 8.21 20.37 -26.21
C HIS A 225 7.24 20.83 -27.28
N GLY A 226 5.95 20.68 -26.99
CA GLY A 226 4.88 21.23 -27.80
C GLY A 226 4.75 22.75 -27.62
N GLN A 227 3.88 23.35 -28.44
CA GLN A 227 3.49 24.75 -28.27
C GLN A 227 2.78 24.97 -26.92
N TYR A 228 2.00 23.99 -26.48
CA TYR A 228 1.25 23.96 -25.26
C TYR A 228 1.72 22.80 -24.38
N VAL A 229 1.70 22.96 -23.04
CA VAL A 229 2.18 21.97 -22.07
C VAL A 229 1.44 20.65 -22.17
N GLU A 230 0.13 20.69 -22.46
CA GLU A 230 -0.71 19.50 -22.64
C GLU A 230 -0.33 18.61 -23.83
N ASN A 231 0.52 19.14 -24.72
CA ASN A 231 1.04 18.39 -25.88
C ASN A 231 2.46 17.87 -25.66
N ASP A 232 3.01 18.07 -24.46
CA ASP A 232 4.33 17.56 -24.13
C ASP A 232 4.33 16.04 -23.95
N GLU A 233 5.50 15.44 -24.13
CA GLU A 233 5.69 14.01 -23.95
C GLU A 233 5.50 13.63 -22.48
N VAL A 234 4.67 12.60 -22.23
CA VAL A 234 4.56 11.97 -20.92
C VAL A 234 5.61 10.87 -20.81
N VAL A 235 6.47 10.95 -19.81
CA VAL A 235 7.49 9.94 -19.50
C VAL A 235 7.23 9.35 -18.13
N THR A 236 7.56 8.07 -17.94
CA THR A 236 7.47 7.41 -16.63
C THR A 236 8.86 7.33 -16.04
N LEU A 237 9.00 7.88 -14.84
CA LEU A 237 10.17 7.67 -13.98
C LEU A 237 9.90 6.47 -13.08
N SER A 238 10.86 5.57 -12.96
CA SER A 238 10.77 4.39 -12.10
C SER A 238 11.85 4.44 -11.04
N THR A 239 11.49 4.16 -9.80
CA THR A 239 12.44 4.13 -8.67
C THR A 239 13.57 3.14 -8.92
N GLU A 240 14.81 3.58 -8.72
CA GLU A 240 16.01 2.75 -8.69
C GLU A 240 16.61 2.69 -7.28
N SER A 241 16.60 3.82 -6.57
CA SER A 241 17.00 3.95 -5.17
C SER A 241 16.28 5.14 -4.52
N LEU A 242 16.64 5.49 -3.29
CA LEU A 242 16.07 6.67 -2.60
C LEU A 242 16.30 7.98 -3.38
N ASP A 243 17.42 8.09 -4.07
CA ASP A 243 17.92 9.29 -4.73
C ASP A 243 18.07 9.13 -6.24
N ALA A 244 17.67 7.99 -6.80
CA ALA A 244 17.79 7.70 -8.22
C ALA A 244 16.49 7.14 -8.81
N VAL A 245 16.22 7.57 -10.05
CA VAL A 245 15.14 7.03 -10.90
C VAL A 245 15.72 6.66 -12.27
N THR A 246 15.11 5.68 -12.91
CA THR A 246 15.34 5.39 -14.32
C THR A 246 14.31 6.07 -15.19
N ILE A 247 14.76 6.62 -16.32
CA ILE A 247 13.91 7.19 -17.34
C ILE A 247 14.22 6.56 -18.70
N PRO A 248 13.22 6.04 -19.45
CA PRO A 248 13.45 5.62 -20.82
C PRO A 248 13.62 6.86 -21.72
N VAL A 249 14.74 6.94 -22.42
CA VAL A 249 15.01 8.04 -23.35
C VAL A 249 15.13 7.48 -24.76
N SER A 250 14.36 8.04 -25.68
CA SER A 250 14.45 7.77 -27.11
C SER A 250 14.75 9.07 -27.84
N THR A 251 15.75 9.06 -28.72
CA THR A 251 16.09 10.20 -29.58
C THR A 251 16.50 9.74 -30.97
N ASN A 252 16.15 10.55 -32.00
CA ASN A 252 16.57 10.32 -33.37
C ASN A 252 17.91 11.01 -33.60
N ILE A 253 18.96 10.24 -33.83
CA ILE A 253 20.32 10.74 -33.94
C ILE A 253 20.71 11.05 -35.38
N SER A 254 20.00 10.54 -36.39
CA SER A 254 20.39 10.69 -37.77
C SER A 254 19.31 11.35 -38.63
N LYS A 255 19.73 12.32 -39.45
CA LYS A 255 18.90 12.92 -40.50
C LYS A 255 18.73 12.01 -41.74
N ILE A 256 19.48 10.93 -41.83
CA ILE A 256 19.58 10.08 -43.03
C ILE A 256 19.02 8.67 -42.76
N THR A 257 19.08 8.17 -41.55
CA THR A 257 18.47 6.90 -41.13
C THR A 257 17.67 7.12 -39.85
N THR A 258 16.42 6.71 -39.84
CA THR A 258 15.56 6.68 -38.65
C THR A 258 16.05 5.62 -37.67
N THR A 259 17.19 5.84 -37.05
CA THR A 259 17.69 4.97 -35.97
C THR A 259 17.22 5.56 -34.64
N THR A 260 16.31 4.86 -34.00
CA THR A 260 15.88 5.19 -32.64
C THR A 260 16.82 4.47 -31.67
N VAL A 261 17.57 5.22 -30.88
CA VAL A 261 18.34 4.66 -29.78
C VAL A 261 17.49 4.82 -28.52
N THR A 262 17.14 3.69 -27.90
CA THR A 262 16.47 3.66 -26.62
C THR A 262 17.48 3.25 -25.58
N SER A 263 17.66 4.07 -24.55
CA SER A 263 18.55 3.79 -23.44
C SER A 263 17.82 4.10 -22.14
N ASN A 264 18.06 3.28 -21.14
CA ASN A 264 17.62 3.53 -19.76
C ASN A 264 18.78 4.17 -19.03
N TYR A 265 18.57 5.32 -18.43
CA TYR A 265 19.57 6.03 -17.64
C TYR A 265 19.08 6.11 -16.20
N ALA A 266 19.99 5.85 -15.26
CA ALA A 266 19.81 6.25 -13.88
C ALA A 266 19.97 7.77 -13.79
N LEU A 267 18.92 8.45 -13.38
CA LEU A 267 18.92 9.88 -13.13
C LEU A 267 19.07 10.10 -11.62
N HIS A 268 20.26 10.54 -11.20
CA HIS A 268 20.45 10.96 -9.82
C HIS A 268 19.84 12.34 -9.62
N MET A 269 18.76 12.38 -8.85
CA MET A 269 18.06 13.61 -8.50
C MET A 269 18.68 14.15 -7.23
N ALA A 270 19.40 15.29 -7.33
CA ALA A 270 19.75 16.05 -6.14
C ALA A 270 18.44 16.54 -5.50
N ASN A 271 18.24 16.22 -4.21
CA ASN A 271 17.03 16.54 -3.47
C ASN A 271 16.73 18.06 -3.60
N PRO A 272 15.75 18.50 -4.40
CA PRO A 272 15.36 19.89 -4.42
C PRO A 272 14.79 20.21 -3.04
N ALA A 273 15.17 21.36 -2.49
CA ALA A 273 14.53 21.87 -1.28
C ALA A 273 13.02 21.84 -1.47
N ALA A 274 12.29 21.35 -0.47
CA ALA A 274 10.84 21.23 -0.51
C ALA A 274 10.23 22.57 -0.95
N GLY A 275 9.58 22.59 -2.11
CA GLY A 275 8.98 23.79 -2.71
C GLY A 275 9.55 24.24 -4.05
N ASP A 276 10.64 23.66 -4.56
CA ASP A 276 11.15 23.98 -5.89
C ASP A 276 10.47 23.11 -6.95
N ALA A 277 9.46 23.66 -7.60
CA ALA A 277 8.78 23.03 -8.75
C ALA A 277 9.63 23.04 -10.04
N ASN A 278 10.78 23.73 -10.05
CA ASN A 278 11.67 23.89 -11.21
C ASN A 278 13.03 23.25 -10.92
N TRP A 279 13.17 21.96 -11.19
CA TRP A 279 14.47 21.32 -11.24
C TRP A 279 14.88 21.08 -12.70
N SER A 280 16.17 21.22 -12.99
CA SER A 280 16.74 20.85 -14.29
C SER A 280 17.75 19.73 -14.09
N ALA A 281 17.58 18.63 -14.80
CA ALA A 281 18.56 17.58 -14.88
C ALA A 281 19.30 17.68 -16.21
N GLN A 282 20.63 17.60 -16.18
CA GLN A 282 21.44 17.42 -17.39
C GLN A 282 21.78 15.93 -17.49
N VAL A 283 21.28 15.31 -18.55
CA VAL A 283 21.63 13.92 -18.88
C VAL A 283 22.69 13.95 -19.96
N TRP A 284 23.87 13.39 -19.65
CA TRP A 284 24.96 13.21 -20.61
C TRP A 284 24.98 11.74 -21.05
N TYR A 285 24.98 11.49 -22.33
CA TYR A 285 25.19 10.14 -22.86
C TYR A 285 26.25 10.16 -23.97
N THR A 286 27.06 9.13 -23.98
CA THR A 286 28.02 8.86 -25.05
C THR A 286 27.52 7.63 -25.79
N LEU A 287 27.35 7.75 -27.10
CA LEU A 287 27.09 6.58 -27.93
C LEU A 287 28.41 5.82 -28.08
N ALA A 288 28.38 4.52 -27.80
CA ALA A 288 29.49 3.65 -28.20
C ALA A 288 29.45 3.51 -29.73
N GLU A 289 30.63 3.66 -30.38
CA GLU A 289 30.81 3.44 -31.82
C GLU A 289 30.54 1.98 -32.21
#